data_f71839de87871ee45027a795dbbf04e4
#
_entry.id   f71839de87871ee45027a795dbbf04e4
#
_cell.length_a   1.000
_cell.length_b   1.000
_cell.length_c   1.000
_cell.angle_alpha   90.00
_cell.angle_beta   90.00
_cell.angle_gamma   90.00
#
_symmetry.space_group_name_H-M   'P 1'
#
loop_
_entity.id
_entity.type
_entity.pdbx_description
1 polymer ?
#
loop_
_entity_poly.entity_id
_entity_poly.type
_entity_poly.pdbx_seq_one_letter_code
_entity_poly.pdbx_strand_id
1 'polypeptide(L)'
;IIFGARISLTIGLVPTLISMAIGTVLGLCAGFYGGKTDFIIMRLADVMLAFPSLLLAMVVMYTMGGGLINIFIALSLVNWAGTARIVRAQTLSLKEKEFVEAAKSIGVKKWTIMFRHILPNCLPSLIVLFTLNIPSAILSEASLSFLGIGAQPPSASWGLMAVRGKKYLFSEPWLSIAPSAAIMIVVMAFNFLGDGLRDVLDPYLKEQ
;
A
#
# COMPACT_ATOMS: atom_id res chain seq x y z
N ILE A 1 11.77 -13.79 17.01
CA ILE A 1 11.29 -13.83 15.62
C ILE A 1 9.77 -13.93 15.56
N ILE A 2 9.14 -14.93 16.20
CA ILE A 2 7.68 -15.18 16.12
C ILE A 2 6.86 -13.97 16.61
N PHE A 3 7.21 -13.38 17.75
CA PHE A 3 6.54 -12.17 18.24
C PHE A 3 6.75 -10.98 17.29
N GLY A 4 7.95 -10.86 16.70
CA GLY A 4 8.24 -9.82 15.69
C GLY A 4 7.43 -10.00 14.42
N ALA A 5 7.14 -11.24 14.01
CA ALA A 5 6.31 -11.53 12.85
C ALA A 5 4.92 -10.89 12.95
N ARG A 6 4.26 -11.00 14.11
CA ARG A 6 2.94 -10.41 14.33
C ARG A 6 2.94 -8.91 14.05
N ILE A 7 3.94 -8.21 14.59
CA ILE A 7 4.03 -6.75 14.44
C ILE A 7 4.41 -6.37 13.01
N SER A 8 5.46 -7.00 12.44
CA SER A 8 5.90 -6.68 11.09
C SER A 8 4.86 -7.00 10.03
N LEU A 9 4.14 -8.12 10.14
CA LEU A 9 3.04 -8.45 9.24
C LEU A 9 1.84 -7.50 9.42
N THR A 10 1.52 -7.11 10.65
CA THR A 10 0.47 -6.12 10.91
C THR A 10 0.82 -4.77 10.29
N ILE A 11 2.09 -4.34 10.37
CA ILE A 11 2.58 -3.11 9.71
C ILE A 11 2.54 -3.24 8.18
N GLY A 12 2.82 -4.41 7.65
CA GLY A 12 2.65 -4.67 6.22
C GLY A 12 1.19 -4.59 5.77
N LEU A 13 0.27 -5.21 6.52
CA LEU A 13 -1.12 -5.39 6.12
C LEU A 13 -2.00 -4.16 6.39
N VAL A 14 -1.98 -3.63 7.63
CA VAL A 14 -2.94 -2.59 8.06
C VAL A 14 -2.77 -1.27 7.31
N PRO A 15 -1.57 -0.65 7.24
CA PRO A 15 -1.39 0.58 6.47
C PRO A 15 -1.66 0.39 4.99
N THR A 16 -1.27 -0.76 4.41
CA THR A 16 -1.53 -1.07 3.01
C THR A 16 -3.02 -1.15 2.72
N LEU A 17 -3.80 -1.80 3.60
CA LEU A 17 -5.25 -1.87 3.46
C LEU A 17 -5.91 -0.48 3.54
N ILE A 18 -5.51 0.33 4.52
CA ILE A 18 -6.04 1.68 4.72
C ILE A 18 -5.69 2.58 3.53
N SER A 19 -4.41 2.62 3.13
CA SER A 19 -3.97 3.45 2.00
C SER A 19 -4.65 3.04 0.69
N MET A 20 -4.85 1.75 0.51
CA MET A 20 -5.53 1.20 -0.66
C MET A 20 -7.02 1.52 -0.66
N ALA A 21 -7.70 1.45 0.49
CA ALA A 21 -9.10 1.85 0.61
C ALA A 21 -9.27 3.34 0.29
N ILE A 22 -8.43 4.21 0.87
CA ILE A 22 -8.43 5.66 0.59
C ILE A 22 -8.15 5.92 -0.89
N GLY A 23 -7.07 5.33 -1.43
CA GLY A 23 -6.68 5.51 -2.83
C GLY A 23 -7.75 5.02 -3.81
N THR A 24 -8.39 3.90 -3.51
CA THR A 24 -9.48 3.37 -4.34
C THR A 24 -10.67 4.30 -4.38
N VAL A 25 -11.16 4.79 -3.25
CA VAL A 25 -12.29 5.72 -3.20
C VAL A 25 -11.96 7.02 -3.92
N LEU A 26 -10.79 7.61 -3.65
CA LEU A 26 -10.36 8.85 -4.29
C LEU A 26 -10.13 8.67 -5.80
N GLY A 27 -9.51 7.56 -6.20
CA GLY A 27 -9.28 7.23 -7.61
C GLY A 27 -10.58 7.03 -8.40
N LEU A 28 -11.54 6.29 -7.82
CA LEU A 28 -12.89 6.14 -8.39
C LEU A 28 -13.59 7.50 -8.54
N CYS A 29 -13.56 8.34 -7.51
CA CYS A 29 -14.16 9.68 -7.57
C CYS A 29 -13.50 10.55 -8.64
N ALA A 30 -12.19 10.60 -8.70
CA ALA A 30 -11.44 11.36 -9.67
C ALA A 30 -11.76 10.89 -11.11
N GLY A 31 -11.68 9.59 -11.39
CA GLY A 31 -11.94 9.04 -12.72
C GLY A 31 -13.40 9.17 -13.16
N PHE A 32 -14.34 8.95 -12.26
CA PHE A 32 -15.77 8.95 -12.59
C PHE A 32 -16.34 10.36 -12.78
N TYR A 33 -16.11 11.27 -11.82
CA TYR A 33 -16.65 12.65 -11.89
C TYR A 33 -15.86 13.53 -12.84
N GLY A 34 -14.54 13.36 -12.93
CA GLY A 34 -13.69 14.19 -13.78
C GLY A 34 -13.62 15.67 -13.33
N GLY A 35 -13.24 16.54 -14.25
CA GLY A 35 -13.25 17.99 -14.06
C GLY A 35 -12.52 18.48 -12.80
N LYS A 36 -13.17 19.31 -11.99
CA LYS A 36 -12.59 19.88 -10.76
C LYS A 36 -12.25 18.82 -9.71
N THR A 37 -13.07 17.76 -9.58
CA THR A 37 -12.85 16.66 -8.65
C THR A 37 -11.56 15.91 -8.98
N ASP A 38 -11.40 15.58 -10.24
CA ASP A 38 -10.18 14.94 -10.76
C ASP A 38 -8.96 15.84 -10.53
N PHE A 39 -9.08 17.12 -10.92
CA PHE A 39 -7.98 18.07 -10.76
C PHE A 39 -7.50 18.18 -9.31
N ILE A 40 -8.41 18.33 -8.34
CA ILE A 40 -8.04 18.50 -6.92
C ILE A 40 -7.40 17.22 -6.38
N ILE A 41 -8.03 16.06 -6.60
CA ILE A 41 -7.53 14.79 -6.07
C ILE A 41 -6.16 14.45 -6.67
N MET A 42 -6.01 14.63 -8.00
CA MET A 42 -4.72 14.34 -8.63
C MET A 42 -3.65 15.36 -8.26
N ARG A 43 -3.99 16.61 -8.03
CA ARG A 43 -3.03 17.61 -7.54
C ARG A 43 -2.51 17.25 -6.14
N LEU A 44 -3.40 16.78 -5.25
CA LEU A 44 -2.97 16.27 -3.94
C LEU A 44 -2.09 15.02 -4.08
N ALA A 45 -2.47 14.09 -4.96
CA ALA A 45 -1.66 12.91 -5.23
C ALA A 45 -0.28 13.28 -5.83
N ASP A 46 -0.22 14.26 -6.72
CA ASP A 46 1.03 14.75 -7.31
C ASP A 46 1.96 15.35 -6.25
N VAL A 47 1.41 16.11 -5.31
CA VAL A 47 2.18 16.63 -4.16
C VAL A 47 2.77 15.48 -3.33
N MET A 48 1.96 14.46 -3.01
CA MET A 48 2.44 13.29 -2.25
C MET A 48 3.54 12.53 -2.99
N LEU A 49 3.42 12.38 -4.31
CA LEU A 49 4.38 11.63 -5.13
C LEU A 49 5.62 12.46 -5.53
N ALA A 50 5.60 13.79 -5.37
CA ALA A 50 6.75 14.66 -5.62
C ALA A 50 7.86 14.47 -4.56
N PHE A 51 7.50 14.01 -3.37
CA PHE A 51 8.46 13.76 -2.30
C PHE A 51 8.79 12.27 -2.18
N PRO A 52 10.03 11.90 -1.83
CA PRO A 52 10.36 10.53 -1.46
C PRO A 52 9.47 10.06 -0.30
N SER A 53 8.78 8.93 -0.50
CA SER A 53 7.80 8.41 0.46
C SER A 53 8.37 8.20 1.87
N LEU A 54 9.62 7.72 1.95
CA LEU A 54 10.30 7.54 3.23
C LEU A 54 10.50 8.87 3.97
N LEU A 55 10.88 9.94 3.26
CA LEU A 55 11.06 11.26 3.88
C LEU A 55 9.74 11.83 4.40
N LEU A 56 8.66 11.69 3.64
CA LEU A 56 7.33 12.09 4.12
C LEU A 56 6.91 11.29 5.37
N ALA A 57 7.11 9.97 5.35
CA ALA A 57 6.82 9.13 6.51
C ALA A 57 7.67 9.56 7.73
N MET A 58 8.95 9.91 7.53
CA MET A 58 9.82 10.44 8.60
C MET A 58 9.28 11.74 9.20
N VAL A 59 8.84 12.68 8.37
CA VAL A 59 8.27 13.95 8.85
C VAL A 59 7.02 13.70 9.69
N VAL A 60 6.11 12.83 9.23
CA VAL A 60 4.91 12.45 9.98
C VAL A 60 5.29 11.78 11.30
N MET A 61 6.21 10.82 11.29
CA MET A 61 6.68 10.14 12.49
C MET A 61 7.39 11.08 13.47
N TYR A 62 8.18 12.02 12.96
CA TYR A 62 8.84 13.01 13.79
C TYR A 62 7.84 13.93 14.53
N THR A 63 6.79 14.34 13.85
CA THR A 63 5.75 15.22 14.43
C THR A 63 4.81 14.50 15.37
N MET A 64 4.46 13.24 15.08
CA MET A 64 3.52 12.45 15.90
C MET A 64 4.21 11.65 17.02
N GLY A 65 5.53 11.49 16.94
CA GLY A 65 6.31 10.61 17.83
C GLY A 65 6.34 9.16 17.39
N GLY A 66 7.26 8.38 17.99
CA GLY A 66 7.38 6.94 17.75
C GLY A 66 6.17 6.16 18.24
N GLY A 67 5.90 5.01 17.62
CA GLY A 67 4.83 4.11 18.04
C GLY A 67 4.11 3.43 16.88
N LEU A 68 3.48 2.29 17.16
CA LEU A 68 2.87 1.44 16.14
C LEU A 68 1.72 2.14 15.40
N ILE A 69 0.85 2.85 16.14
CA ILE A 69 -0.30 3.57 15.57
C ILE A 69 0.19 4.69 14.64
N ASN A 70 1.23 5.41 15.05
CA ASN A 70 1.77 6.51 14.25
C ASN A 70 2.43 5.99 12.96
N ILE A 71 3.05 4.80 12.99
CA ILE A 71 3.53 4.11 11.79
C ILE A 71 2.37 3.80 10.84
N PHE A 72 1.24 3.29 11.36
CA PHE A 72 0.07 3.02 10.53
C PHE A 72 -0.44 4.29 9.86
N ILE A 73 -0.56 5.37 10.60
CA ILE A 73 -1.00 6.68 10.07
C ILE A 73 -0.01 7.18 9.01
N ALA A 74 1.29 7.20 9.33
CA ALA A 74 2.32 7.71 8.43
C ALA A 74 2.35 6.95 7.10
N LEU A 75 2.40 5.61 7.15
CA LEU A 75 2.45 4.80 5.94
C LEU A 75 1.14 4.86 5.14
N SER A 76 -0.01 4.92 5.82
CA SER A 76 -1.31 5.05 5.14
C SER A 76 -1.45 6.40 4.45
N LEU A 77 -1.03 7.47 5.10
CA LEU A 77 -1.11 8.84 4.58
C LEU A 77 -0.22 9.04 3.34
N VAL A 78 0.90 8.34 3.28
CA VAL A 78 1.88 8.52 2.19
C VAL A 78 1.53 7.65 0.98
N ASN A 79 1.04 6.42 1.17
CA ASN A 79 0.97 5.42 0.10
C ASN A 79 -0.35 5.40 -0.71
N TRP A 80 -1.37 6.19 -0.34
CA TRP A 80 -2.66 6.19 -1.05
C TRP A 80 -2.58 6.74 -2.48
N ALA A 81 -1.66 7.68 -2.75
CA ALA A 81 -1.60 8.44 -4.00
C ALA A 81 -1.32 7.56 -5.24
N GLY A 82 -0.43 6.57 -5.10
CA GLY A 82 -0.13 5.60 -6.15
C GLY A 82 -1.36 4.77 -6.53
N THR A 83 -2.06 4.24 -5.54
CA THR A 83 -3.31 3.48 -5.74
C THR A 83 -4.38 4.36 -6.40
N ALA A 84 -4.56 5.61 -5.94
CA ALA A 84 -5.54 6.53 -6.50
C ALA A 84 -5.30 6.79 -7.98
N ARG A 85 -4.04 6.95 -8.40
CA ARG A 85 -3.67 7.17 -9.81
C ARG A 85 -4.01 5.97 -10.69
N ILE A 86 -3.73 4.76 -10.21
CA ILE A 86 -4.02 3.52 -10.95
C ILE A 86 -5.53 3.30 -11.06
N VAL A 87 -6.26 3.42 -9.96
CA VAL A 87 -7.73 3.26 -9.95
C VAL A 87 -8.41 4.33 -10.80
N ARG A 88 -7.91 5.58 -10.78
CA ARG A 88 -8.40 6.63 -11.68
C ARG A 88 -8.24 6.24 -13.16
N ALA A 89 -7.08 5.75 -13.56
CA ALA A 89 -6.82 5.35 -14.94
C ALA A 89 -7.77 4.23 -15.38
N GLN A 90 -7.95 3.22 -14.55
CA GLN A 90 -8.91 2.14 -14.82
C GLN A 90 -10.37 2.64 -14.86
N THR A 91 -10.74 3.53 -13.94
CA THR A 91 -12.10 4.12 -13.92
C THR A 91 -12.37 4.92 -15.20
N LEU A 92 -11.39 5.67 -15.70
CA LEU A 92 -11.51 6.40 -16.96
C LEU A 92 -11.76 5.46 -18.15
N SER A 93 -11.06 4.34 -18.22
CA SER A 93 -11.27 3.33 -19.26
C SER A 93 -12.61 2.62 -19.13
N LEU A 94 -12.97 2.22 -17.90
CA LEU A 94 -14.19 1.46 -17.64
C LEU A 94 -15.48 2.28 -17.81
N LYS A 95 -15.45 3.59 -17.52
CA LYS A 95 -16.65 4.43 -17.61
C LYS A 95 -17.16 4.64 -19.06
N GLU A 96 -16.31 4.34 -20.05
CA GLU A 96 -16.62 4.42 -21.49
C GLU A 96 -17.09 3.08 -22.07
N LYS A 97 -17.20 2.04 -21.26
CA LYS A 97 -17.67 0.73 -21.68
C LYS A 97 -19.20 0.68 -21.75
N GLU A 98 -19.72 -0.10 -22.69
CA GLU A 98 -21.17 -0.26 -22.99
C GLU A 98 -22.02 -0.58 -21.77
N PHE A 99 -21.54 -1.43 -20.86
CA PHE A 99 -22.27 -1.80 -19.64
C PHE A 99 -22.46 -0.60 -18.69
N VAL A 100 -21.54 0.36 -18.66
CA VAL A 100 -21.67 1.59 -17.88
C VAL A 100 -22.64 2.55 -18.55
N GLU A 101 -22.59 2.65 -19.87
CA GLU A 101 -23.55 3.48 -20.65
C GLU A 101 -24.98 2.95 -20.53
N ALA A 102 -25.15 1.63 -20.62
CA ALA A 102 -26.44 0.99 -20.38
C ALA A 102 -26.98 1.30 -18.99
N ALA A 103 -26.13 1.18 -17.95
CA ALA A 103 -26.51 1.52 -16.56
C ALA A 103 -26.92 3.00 -16.40
N LYS A 104 -26.24 3.92 -17.09
CA LYS A 104 -26.60 5.34 -17.10
C LYS A 104 -27.95 5.57 -17.78
N SER A 105 -28.19 4.91 -18.93
CA SER A 105 -29.41 5.07 -19.74
C SER A 105 -30.67 4.63 -19.01
N ILE A 106 -30.58 3.62 -18.16
CA ILE A 106 -31.69 3.16 -17.29
C ILE A 106 -31.79 3.92 -15.95
N GLY A 107 -30.99 4.98 -15.77
CA GLY A 107 -31.09 5.88 -14.62
C GLY A 107 -30.47 5.35 -13.32
N VAL A 108 -29.51 4.40 -13.37
CA VAL A 108 -28.80 3.92 -12.19
C VAL A 108 -28.03 5.05 -11.52
N LYS A 109 -28.12 5.15 -10.19
CA LYS A 109 -27.42 6.18 -9.42
C LYS A 109 -25.90 6.09 -9.61
N LYS A 110 -25.23 7.24 -9.76
CA LYS A 110 -23.77 7.36 -9.98
C LYS A 110 -22.95 6.54 -8.98
N TRP A 111 -23.32 6.57 -7.70
CA TRP A 111 -22.64 5.81 -6.64
C TRP A 111 -22.76 4.29 -6.87
N THR A 112 -23.93 3.83 -7.27
CA THR A 112 -24.16 2.41 -7.60
C THR A 112 -23.30 1.99 -8.79
N ILE A 113 -23.20 2.84 -9.83
CA ILE A 113 -22.33 2.56 -10.97
C ILE A 113 -20.87 2.42 -10.52
N MET A 114 -20.37 3.36 -9.70
CA MET A 114 -19.00 3.32 -9.21
C MET A 114 -18.67 2.05 -8.41
N PHE A 115 -19.51 1.72 -7.41
CA PHE A 115 -19.21 0.63 -6.48
C PHE A 115 -19.69 -0.75 -6.94
N ARG A 116 -20.73 -0.85 -7.76
CA ARG A 116 -21.30 -2.12 -8.21
C ARG A 116 -20.91 -2.51 -9.63
N HIS A 117 -20.52 -1.56 -10.46
CA HIS A 117 -20.16 -1.83 -11.85
C HIS A 117 -18.68 -1.57 -12.16
N ILE A 118 -18.10 -0.48 -11.65
CA ILE A 118 -16.68 -0.13 -11.95
C ILE A 118 -15.73 -0.81 -10.96
N LEU A 119 -15.94 -0.65 -9.66
CA LEU A 119 -15.02 -1.19 -8.64
C LEU A 119 -14.76 -2.70 -8.77
N PRO A 120 -15.77 -3.57 -9.00
CA PRO A 120 -15.51 -5.00 -9.17
C PRO A 120 -14.55 -5.32 -10.33
N ASN A 121 -14.58 -4.53 -11.39
CA ASN A 121 -13.67 -4.66 -12.52
C ASN A 121 -12.24 -4.12 -12.22
N CYS A 122 -12.08 -3.33 -11.18
CA CYS A 122 -10.77 -2.89 -10.69
C CYS A 122 -10.14 -3.88 -9.69
N LEU A 123 -10.94 -4.79 -9.09
CA LEU A 123 -10.49 -5.69 -8.04
C LEU A 123 -9.28 -6.55 -8.43
N PRO A 124 -9.19 -7.15 -9.63
CA PRO A 124 -8.01 -7.93 -10.01
C PRO A 124 -6.71 -7.15 -9.85
N SER A 125 -6.65 -5.94 -10.39
CA SER A 125 -5.46 -5.09 -10.26
C SER A 125 -5.22 -4.62 -8.82
N LEU A 126 -6.28 -4.37 -8.05
CA LEU A 126 -6.17 -4.00 -6.65
C LEU A 126 -5.61 -5.13 -5.79
N ILE A 127 -5.99 -6.37 -6.04
CA ILE A 127 -5.45 -7.55 -5.33
C ILE A 127 -3.95 -7.67 -5.58
N VAL A 128 -3.50 -7.54 -6.82
CA VAL A 128 -2.08 -7.55 -7.17
C VAL A 128 -1.33 -6.41 -6.49
N LEU A 129 -1.85 -5.18 -6.56
CA LEU A 129 -1.26 -4.03 -5.89
C LEU A 129 -1.18 -4.20 -4.37
N PHE A 130 -2.19 -4.80 -3.77
CA PHE A 130 -2.19 -5.09 -2.34
C PHE A 130 -1.03 -5.98 -1.95
N THR A 131 -0.85 -7.09 -2.64
CA THR A 131 0.24 -8.04 -2.35
C THR A 131 1.62 -7.44 -2.56
N LEU A 132 1.82 -6.62 -3.60
CA LEU A 132 3.09 -5.96 -3.90
C LEU A 132 3.40 -4.77 -2.96
N ASN A 133 2.40 -4.14 -2.35
CA ASN A 133 2.60 -3.04 -1.42
C ASN A 133 2.93 -3.49 0.01
N ILE A 134 2.59 -4.72 0.42
CA ILE A 134 2.92 -5.27 1.74
C ILE A 134 4.44 -5.31 1.98
N PRO A 135 5.27 -5.86 1.08
CA PRO A 135 6.72 -5.79 1.17
C PRO A 135 7.26 -4.37 1.36
N SER A 136 6.74 -3.43 0.56
CA SER A 136 7.16 -2.03 0.62
C SER A 136 6.87 -1.40 1.98
N ALA A 137 5.74 -1.72 2.61
CA ALA A 137 5.39 -1.22 3.94
C ALA A 137 6.30 -1.82 5.03
N ILE A 138 6.62 -3.13 4.95
CA ILE A 138 7.54 -3.80 5.88
C ILE A 138 8.95 -3.18 5.78
N LEU A 139 9.45 -2.97 4.56
CA LEU A 139 10.76 -2.38 4.33
C LEU A 139 10.81 -0.91 4.77
N SER A 140 9.72 -0.17 4.58
CA SER A 140 9.60 1.22 5.05
C SER A 140 9.67 1.29 6.57
N GLU A 141 8.97 0.42 7.29
CA GLU A 141 9.05 0.32 8.75
C GLU A 141 10.47 -0.04 9.21
N ALA A 142 11.10 -1.04 8.58
CA ALA A 142 12.46 -1.43 8.93
C ALA A 142 13.44 -0.27 8.74
N SER A 143 13.26 0.53 7.69
CA SER A 143 14.04 1.76 7.45
C SER A 143 13.78 2.82 8.49
N LEU A 144 12.53 3.08 8.87
CA LEU A 144 12.16 4.00 9.95
C LEU A 144 12.72 3.54 11.30
N SER A 145 12.68 2.23 11.58
CA SER A 145 13.29 1.65 12.79
C SER A 145 14.82 1.81 12.79
N PHE A 146 15.47 1.63 11.63
CA PHE A 146 16.92 1.86 11.48
C PHE A 146 17.31 3.32 11.77
N LEU A 147 16.46 4.27 11.40
CA LEU A 147 16.63 5.70 11.68
C LEU A 147 16.20 6.10 13.10
N GLY A 148 15.75 5.15 13.92
CA GLY A 148 15.39 5.37 15.33
C GLY A 148 13.99 5.95 15.56
N ILE A 149 13.19 6.12 14.53
CA ILE A 149 11.83 6.70 14.58
C ILE A 149 10.72 5.68 14.26
N GLY A 150 11.06 4.41 14.04
CA GLY A 150 10.12 3.32 13.77
C GLY A 150 9.42 2.78 15.03
N ALA A 151 9.20 1.47 15.06
CA ALA A 151 8.61 0.79 16.21
C ALA A 151 9.45 1.01 17.48
N GLN A 152 8.75 1.26 18.61
CA GLN A 152 9.39 1.48 19.91
C GLN A 152 8.98 0.39 20.89
N PRO A 153 9.84 0.07 21.90
CA PRO A 153 9.47 -0.83 22.97
C PRO A 153 8.16 -0.40 23.66
N PRO A 154 7.32 -1.36 24.08
CA PRO A 154 7.53 -2.82 24.13
C PRO A 154 7.30 -3.56 22.80
N SER A 155 6.96 -2.85 21.70
CA SER A 155 6.76 -3.48 20.39
C SER A 155 8.07 -4.07 19.85
N ALA A 156 8.00 -5.23 19.25
CA ALA A 156 9.15 -5.94 18.68
C ALA A 156 8.87 -6.26 17.21
N SER A 157 9.15 -5.29 16.30
CA SER A 157 9.18 -5.58 14.86
C SER A 157 10.51 -6.21 14.45
N TRP A 158 10.53 -6.91 13.31
CA TRP A 158 11.78 -7.44 12.76
C TRP A 158 12.78 -6.34 12.43
N GLY A 159 12.31 -5.17 11.95
CA GLY A 159 13.14 -4.00 11.70
C GLY A 159 13.82 -3.52 12.99
N LEU A 160 13.07 -3.33 14.06
CA LEU A 160 13.62 -2.93 15.36
C LEU A 160 14.57 -4.00 15.93
N MET A 161 14.25 -5.28 15.78
CA MET A 161 15.12 -6.39 16.23
C MET A 161 16.46 -6.37 15.49
N ALA A 162 16.44 -6.23 14.16
CA ALA A 162 17.65 -6.14 13.33
C ALA A 162 18.56 -4.98 13.77
N VAL A 163 17.95 -3.81 13.99
CA VAL A 163 18.69 -2.61 14.44
C VAL A 163 19.32 -2.80 15.83
N ARG A 164 18.60 -3.40 16.75
CA ARG A 164 19.12 -3.70 18.10
C ARG A 164 20.24 -4.72 18.05
N GLY A 165 20.11 -5.74 17.20
CA GLY A 165 21.15 -6.74 16.95
C GLY A 165 22.46 -6.16 16.40
N LYS A 166 22.40 -5.01 15.71
CA LYS A 166 23.58 -4.34 15.14
C LYS A 166 24.71 -4.10 16.17
N LYS A 167 24.37 -3.82 17.41
CA LYS A 167 25.36 -3.62 18.49
C LYS A 167 26.20 -4.88 18.78
N TYR A 168 25.67 -6.04 18.46
CA TYR A 168 26.25 -7.35 18.73
C TYR A 168 26.73 -8.05 17.45
N LEU A 169 26.89 -7.32 16.35
CA LEU A 169 27.17 -7.91 15.04
C LEU A 169 28.46 -8.73 15.01
N PHE A 170 29.47 -8.36 15.80
CA PHE A 170 30.75 -9.07 15.88
C PHE A 170 30.78 -10.19 16.92
N SER A 171 29.91 -10.15 17.95
CA SER A 171 29.84 -11.18 18.98
C SER A 171 28.71 -12.18 18.76
N GLU A 172 27.53 -11.68 18.33
CA GLU A 172 26.28 -12.44 18.23
C GLU A 172 25.54 -12.07 16.93
N PRO A 173 26.12 -12.35 15.74
CA PRO A 173 25.62 -11.84 14.45
C PRO A 173 24.17 -12.29 14.15
N TRP A 174 23.73 -13.44 14.67
CA TRP A 174 22.37 -13.95 14.45
C TRP A 174 21.27 -13.06 15.01
N LEU A 175 21.57 -12.20 16.00
CA LEU A 175 20.59 -11.24 16.53
C LEU A 175 20.14 -10.20 15.48
N SER A 176 20.97 -9.92 14.50
CA SER A 176 20.65 -9.03 13.37
C SER A 176 20.28 -9.84 12.11
N ILE A 177 21.00 -10.93 11.83
CA ILE A 177 20.82 -11.74 10.62
C ILE A 177 19.45 -12.43 10.62
N ALA A 178 19.02 -13.04 11.72
CA ALA A 178 17.78 -13.81 11.76
C ALA A 178 16.51 -12.95 11.49
N PRO A 179 16.31 -11.76 12.10
CA PRO A 179 15.18 -10.90 11.75
C PRO A 179 15.29 -10.34 10.33
N SER A 180 16.50 -10.03 9.83
CA SER A 180 16.70 -9.58 8.45
C SER A 180 16.36 -10.67 7.44
N ALA A 181 16.75 -11.92 7.71
CA ALA A 181 16.37 -13.07 6.90
C ALA A 181 14.84 -13.30 6.91
N ALA A 182 14.18 -13.10 8.05
CA ALA A 182 12.72 -13.17 8.12
C ALA A 182 12.04 -12.12 7.24
N ILE A 183 12.53 -10.87 7.24
CA ILE A 183 12.06 -9.82 6.33
C ILE A 183 12.27 -10.25 4.88
N MET A 184 13.47 -10.72 4.52
CA MET A 184 13.80 -11.14 3.16
C MET A 184 12.86 -12.24 2.66
N ILE A 185 12.64 -13.28 3.47
CA ILE A 185 11.76 -14.42 3.11
C ILE A 185 10.33 -13.93 2.87
N VAL A 186 9.79 -13.09 3.74
CA VAL A 186 8.42 -12.60 3.62
C VAL A 186 8.28 -11.65 2.42
N VAL A 187 9.24 -10.77 2.20
CA VAL A 187 9.28 -9.88 1.03
C VAL A 187 9.28 -10.70 -0.27
N MET A 188 10.13 -11.73 -0.37
CA MET A 188 10.16 -12.62 -1.53
C MET A 188 8.85 -13.39 -1.70
N ALA A 189 8.29 -13.93 -0.62
CA ALA A 189 7.03 -14.67 -0.66
C ALA A 189 5.86 -13.81 -1.18
N PHE A 190 5.73 -12.56 -0.69
CA PHE A 190 4.69 -11.65 -1.18
C PHE A 190 4.92 -11.18 -2.61
N ASN A 191 6.17 -10.98 -3.05
CA ASN A 191 6.47 -10.65 -4.43
C ASN A 191 6.08 -11.82 -5.37
N PHE A 192 6.51 -13.05 -5.07
CA PHE A 192 6.10 -14.23 -5.85
C PHE A 192 4.57 -14.42 -5.85
N LEU A 193 3.92 -14.19 -4.72
CA LEU A 193 2.46 -14.26 -4.64
C LEU A 193 1.82 -13.18 -5.54
N GLY A 194 2.34 -11.96 -5.50
CA GLY A 194 1.86 -10.85 -6.31
C GLY A 194 2.03 -11.10 -7.81
N ASP A 195 3.19 -11.59 -8.22
CA ASP A 195 3.47 -11.95 -9.61
C ASP A 195 2.57 -13.10 -10.08
N GLY A 196 2.44 -14.17 -9.28
CA GLY A 196 1.54 -15.28 -9.60
C GLY A 196 0.06 -14.86 -9.68
N LEU A 197 -0.39 -13.95 -8.81
CA LEU A 197 -1.74 -13.40 -8.88
C LEU A 197 -1.93 -12.52 -10.12
N ARG A 198 -0.92 -11.77 -10.52
CA ARG A 198 -0.93 -10.97 -11.75
C ARG A 198 -1.11 -11.87 -12.96
N ASP A 199 -0.32 -12.95 -13.08
CA ASP A 199 -0.40 -13.87 -14.20
C ASP A 199 -1.77 -14.55 -14.30
N VAL A 200 -2.37 -14.93 -13.19
CA VAL A 200 -3.70 -15.56 -13.15
C VAL A 200 -4.84 -14.58 -13.43
N LEU A 201 -4.72 -13.34 -12.97
CA LEU A 201 -5.77 -12.32 -13.04
C LEU A 201 -5.67 -11.45 -14.30
N ASP A 202 -4.58 -11.53 -15.07
CA ASP A 202 -4.43 -10.79 -16.33
C ASP A 202 -5.23 -11.47 -17.44
N PRO A 203 -6.31 -10.84 -17.97
CA PRO A 203 -7.13 -11.43 -19.01
C PRO A 203 -6.41 -11.59 -20.35
N TYR A 204 -5.35 -10.81 -20.61
CA TYR A 204 -4.63 -10.84 -21.88
C TYR A 204 -3.70 -12.05 -22.06
N LEU A 205 -3.34 -12.75 -20.97
CA LEU A 205 -2.53 -13.97 -21.04
C LEU A 205 -3.35 -15.22 -21.39
N LYS A 206 -4.69 -15.13 -21.41
CA LYS A 206 -5.57 -16.28 -21.74
C LYS A 206 -5.90 -16.41 -23.22
N GLU A 207 -5.46 -15.49 -24.07
CA GLU A 207 -5.72 -15.48 -25.51
C GLU A 207 -4.51 -15.94 -26.35
N GLN A 208 -3.45 -16.45 -25.72
CA GLN A 208 -2.32 -17.11 -26.37
C GLN A 208 -2.31 -18.61 -26.08
#